data_c5f310c8258cf6a530c19b98cdf07d94
#
_entry.id   c5f310c8258cf6a530c19b98cdf07d94
#
_cell.length_a   1.000
_cell.length_b   1.000
_cell.length_c   1.000
_cell.angle_alpha   90.00
_cell.angle_beta   90.00
_cell.angle_gamma   90.00
#
_symmetry.space_group_name_H-M   'P 1'
#
loop_
_entity.id
_entity.type
_entity.pdbx_description
1 polymer ?
#
loop_
_entity_poly.entity_id
_entity_poly.type
_entity_poly.pdbx_seq_one_letter_code
_entity_poly.pdbx_strand_id
1 'polypeptide(L)'
;MASLKSSDQNSRTSQPNTEINSSNLLNPYFLNLNENPGNILVTKPLLGMKNYHSWFRAMILALIAKKKIGFINGKIVEPESESPLYEDWLSCNTMVISWMINSVHVDVSSSIMYCQTAREMWLELQKLFSQGSGPKIYNLQK
;
A
#
# COMPACT_ATOMS: atom_id res chain seq x y z
N MET A 1 51.26 30.72 -24.96
CA MET A 1 50.91 30.40 -24.70
C MET A 1 49.93 30.12 -24.12
N ALA A 2 49.34 29.94 -23.93
CA ALA A 2 48.51 29.72 -23.53
C ALA A 2 47.65 29.02 -23.24
N SER A 3 47.29 28.71 -23.02
CA SER A 3 46.51 28.02 -22.77
C SER A 3 45.44 27.87 -22.35
N LEU A 4 44.93 27.87 -22.33
CA LEU A 4 43.95 27.75 -21.94
C LEU A 4 43.06 27.11 -21.63
N LYS A 5 42.70 26.79 -21.30
CA LYS A 5 41.95 26.20 -21.00
C LYS A 5 40.87 26.03 -20.80
N SER A 6 40.38 25.89 -20.86
CA SER A 6 39.38 25.64 -20.85
C SER A 6 38.64 25.18 -20.08
N SER A 7 38.34 25.24 -19.67
CA SER A 7 37.62 24.97 -18.97
C SER A 7 36.53 24.46 -19.02
N ASP A 8 36.20 24.06 -19.36
CA ASP A 8 35.20 23.49 -19.56
C ASP A 8 34.45 23.09 -18.68
N GLN A 9 34.05 23.31 -18.16
CA GLN A 9 33.40 23.05 -17.45
C GLN A 9 32.35 22.44 -17.63
N ASN A 10 32.14 21.98 -17.84
CA ASN A 10 31.32 21.18 -18.02
C ASN A 10 30.44 21.10 -17.09
N SER A 11 29.82 21.63 -16.95
CA SER A 11 28.92 21.68 -16.15
C SER A 11 27.96 20.75 -16.34
N ARG A 12 27.94 19.88 -16.15
CA ARG A 12 27.12 18.96 -16.30
C ARG A 12 26.11 19.07 -15.44
N THR A 13 25.33 19.54 -15.60
CA THR A 13 24.28 19.65 -14.97
C THR A 13 23.72 18.46 -14.77
N SER A 14 23.75 18.03 -13.90
CA SER A 14 23.33 16.88 -13.70
C SER A 14 21.94 16.81 -13.77
N GLN A 15 21.49 16.18 -14.46
CA GLN A 15 20.30 15.89 -14.55
C GLN A 15 19.80 15.29 -13.41
N PRO A 16 18.98 15.50 -12.90
CA PRO A 16 18.47 15.07 -11.76
C PRO A 16 18.03 13.75 -11.92
N ASN A 17 18.24 13.11 -12.15
CA ASN A 17 18.01 12.06 -12.36
C ASN A 17 17.19 11.31 -12.32
N THR A 18 17.16 11.41 -12.66
CA THR A 18 16.34 10.66 -13.18
C THR A 18 16.65 9.34 -13.07
N GLU A 19 17.55 8.98 -12.55
CA GLU A 19 17.80 7.74 -12.50
C GLU A 19 16.97 7.23 -11.52
N ILE A 20 15.91 6.77 -11.77
CA ILE A 20 15.20 6.05 -10.94
C ILE A 20 15.99 4.94 -10.82
N ASN A 21 16.85 4.90 -10.02
CA ASN A 21 17.72 3.84 -10.02
C ASN A 21 17.00 2.67 -9.42
N SER A 22 17.50 1.53 -9.61
CA SER A 22 16.87 0.34 -9.16
C SER A 22 16.70 0.31 -7.65
N SER A 23 17.53 1.03 -6.91
CA SER A 23 17.37 1.02 -5.49
C SER A 23 16.05 1.71 -5.09
N ASN A 24 15.61 2.70 -5.84
CA ASN A 24 14.34 3.32 -5.56
C ASN A 24 13.20 2.35 -5.86
N LEU A 25 13.30 1.60 -6.93
CA LEU A 25 12.24 0.66 -7.26
C LEU A 25 12.14 -0.47 -6.26
N LEU A 26 13.24 -0.81 -5.59
CA LEU A 26 13.20 -1.87 -4.60
C LEU A 26 12.83 -1.37 -3.22
N ASN A 27 12.75 -0.07 -3.04
CA ASN A 27 12.40 0.51 -1.77
C ASN A 27 10.91 0.28 -1.50
N PRO A 28 10.54 -0.38 -0.40
CA PRO A 28 9.13 -0.66 -0.14
C PRO A 28 8.30 0.59 0.06
N TYR A 29 8.94 1.73 0.31
CA TYR A 29 8.22 2.98 0.51
C TYR A 29 8.15 3.83 -0.75
N PHE A 30 8.62 3.30 -1.88
CA PHE A 30 8.57 4.06 -3.12
C PHE A 30 7.12 4.23 -3.59
N LEU A 31 6.76 5.44 -3.95
CA LEU A 31 5.45 5.72 -4.53
C LEU A 31 5.65 6.38 -5.87
N ASN A 32 4.94 5.88 -6.89
CA ASN A 32 5.00 6.46 -8.19
C ASN A 32 4.31 7.78 -8.20
N LEU A 33 4.54 8.59 -9.19
CA LEU A 33 3.86 9.87 -9.33
C LEU A 33 2.37 9.72 -9.53
N ASN A 34 1.92 8.57 -9.99
CA ASN A 34 0.50 8.35 -10.23
C ASN A 34 -0.25 7.86 -9.01
N GLU A 35 0.45 7.59 -7.91
CA GLU A 35 -0.24 7.11 -6.73
C GLU A 35 -0.90 8.25 -6.00
N ASN A 36 -2.13 8.07 -5.62
CA ASN A 36 -2.77 9.05 -4.76
C ASN A 36 -3.81 8.34 -3.89
N PRO A 37 -4.16 8.94 -2.76
CA PRO A 37 -5.07 8.29 -1.82
C PRO A 37 -6.48 8.10 -2.35
N GLY A 38 -6.85 8.80 -3.41
CA GLY A 38 -8.19 8.65 -3.97
C GLY A 38 -8.33 7.50 -4.94
N ASN A 39 -7.26 6.78 -5.25
CA ASN A 39 -7.37 5.67 -6.18
C ASN A 39 -8.29 4.58 -5.64
N ILE A 40 -9.07 3.99 -6.53
CA ILE A 40 -9.95 2.89 -6.15
C ILE A 40 -9.34 1.63 -6.72
N LEU A 41 -8.84 0.77 -5.86
CA LEU A 41 -8.14 -0.42 -6.31
C LEU A 41 -9.10 -1.57 -6.66
N VAL A 42 -10.24 -1.63 -6.00
CA VAL A 42 -11.21 -2.68 -6.27
C VAL A 42 -12.54 -1.98 -6.54
N THR A 43 -13.00 -2.07 -7.78
CA THR A 43 -14.16 -1.28 -8.19
C THR A 43 -15.47 -1.78 -7.63
N LYS A 44 -15.54 -3.09 -7.31
CA LYS A 44 -16.74 -3.58 -6.67
C LYS A 44 -16.51 -3.54 -5.19
N PRO A 45 -17.12 -2.63 -4.45
CA PRO A 45 -16.77 -2.45 -3.05
C PRO A 45 -17.17 -3.64 -2.19
N LEU A 46 -16.45 -3.82 -1.13
CA LEU A 46 -16.76 -4.88 -0.17
C LEU A 46 -18.09 -4.55 0.49
N LEU A 47 -19.03 -5.45 0.36
CA LEU A 47 -20.36 -5.28 0.94
C LEU A 47 -20.52 -6.04 2.26
N GLY A 48 -19.77 -7.11 2.44
CA GLY A 48 -19.88 -7.93 3.63
C GLY A 48 -19.44 -9.34 3.32
N MET A 49 -19.96 -10.30 4.06
CA MET A 49 -19.55 -11.68 3.90
C MET A 49 -19.81 -12.23 2.50
N LYS A 50 -20.86 -11.76 1.85
CA LYS A 50 -21.21 -12.37 0.58
C LYS A 50 -20.20 -12.11 -0.52
N ASN A 51 -19.45 -11.04 -0.48
CA ASN A 51 -18.47 -10.80 -1.53
C ASN A 51 -17.05 -10.66 -0.95
N TYR A 52 -16.84 -11.08 0.32
CA TYR A 52 -15.54 -10.90 0.92
C TYR A 52 -14.44 -11.65 0.18
N HIS A 53 -14.67 -12.90 -0.22
CA HIS A 53 -13.60 -13.68 -0.81
C HIS A 53 -13.16 -13.14 -2.17
N SER A 54 -14.09 -12.69 -3.00
CA SER A 54 -13.71 -12.11 -4.27
C SER A 54 -13.04 -10.77 -4.08
N TRP A 55 -13.52 -9.97 -3.12
CA TRP A 55 -12.92 -8.68 -2.81
C TRP A 55 -11.51 -8.88 -2.27
N PHE A 56 -11.33 -9.83 -1.35
CA PHE A 56 -10.06 -10.15 -0.74
C PHE A 56 -9.03 -10.45 -1.81
N ARG A 57 -9.39 -11.32 -2.75
CA ARG A 57 -8.49 -11.68 -3.83
C ARG A 57 -8.13 -10.49 -4.69
N ALA A 58 -9.12 -9.69 -5.05
CA ALA A 58 -8.88 -8.53 -5.90
C ALA A 58 -7.97 -7.52 -5.21
N MET A 59 -8.16 -7.29 -3.91
CA MET A 59 -7.34 -6.35 -3.18
C MET A 59 -5.90 -6.85 -3.08
N ILE A 60 -5.71 -8.14 -2.81
CA ILE A 60 -4.37 -8.70 -2.75
C ILE A 60 -3.66 -8.52 -4.08
N LEU A 61 -4.33 -8.82 -5.19
CA LEU A 61 -3.71 -8.67 -6.49
C LEU A 61 -3.34 -7.21 -6.77
N ALA A 62 -4.21 -6.29 -6.40
CA ALA A 62 -3.94 -4.88 -6.62
C ALA A 62 -2.74 -4.41 -5.79
N LEU A 63 -2.65 -4.87 -4.54
CA LEU A 63 -1.55 -4.44 -3.69
C LEU A 63 -0.23 -5.09 -4.07
N ILE A 64 -0.27 -6.31 -4.60
CA ILE A 64 0.93 -6.92 -5.15
C ILE A 64 1.41 -6.12 -6.36
N ALA A 65 0.49 -5.77 -7.24
CA ALA A 65 0.84 -5.00 -8.43
C ALA A 65 1.45 -3.65 -8.09
N LYS A 66 1.01 -3.06 -6.98
CA LYS A 66 1.55 -1.78 -6.54
C LYS A 66 2.76 -1.95 -5.62
N LYS A 67 3.15 -3.18 -5.34
CA LYS A 67 4.28 -3.48 -4.47
C LYS A 67 4.07 -2.97 -3.05
N LYS A 68 2.83 -3.02 -2.61
CA LYS A 68 2.48 -2.57 -1.27
C LYS A 68 1.84 -3.65 -0.41
N ILE A 69 1.88 -4.91 -0.87
CA ILE A 69 1.27 -6.00 -0.14
C ILE A 69 1.90 -6.17 1.26
N GLY A 70 3.15 -5.78 1.43
CA GLY A 70 3.82 -5.92 2.71
C GLY A 70 3.18 -5.14 3.84
N PHE A 71 2.39 -4.10 3.49
CA PHE A 71 1.72 -3.30 4.50
C PHE A 71 0.54 -4.02 5.11
N ILE A 72 -0.01 -5.03 4.44
CA ILE A 72 -1.14 -5.77 4.98
C ILE A 72 -0.77 -7.17 5.43
N ASN A 73 0.31 -7.76 4.92
CA ASN A 73 0.66 -9.12 5.31
C ASN A 73 1.67 -9.19 6.45
N GLY A 74 2.04 -8.04 7.01
CA GLY A 74 2.90 -8.00 8.17
C GLY A 74 4.38 -8.03 7.88
N LYS A 75 4.78 -8.07 6.61
CA LYS A 75 6.21 -8.10 6.31
C LYS A 75 6.87 -6.74 6.45
N ILE A 76 6.13 -5.65 6.31
CA ILE A 76 6.70 -4.33 6.52
C ILE A 76 6.22 -3.85 7.88
N VAL A 77 7.15 -3.68 8.80
CA VAL A 77 6.82 -3.36 10.17
C VAL A 77 6.96 -1.87 10.40
N GLU A 78 6.13 -1.35 11.26
CA GLU A 78 6.17 0.07 11.59
C GLU A 78 7.50 0.39 12.27
N PRO A 79 8.27 1.36 11.76
CA PRO A 79 9.52 1.72 12.41
C PRO A 79 9.27 2.48 13.71
N GLU A 80 10.32 2.64 14.51
CA GLU A 80 10.22 3.49 15.68
C GLU A 80 9.97 4.91 15.25
N SER A 81 9.25 5.66 16.06
CA SER A 81 8.85 7.00 15.66
C SER A 81 10.05 7.94 15.44
N GLU A 82 11.20 7.64 16.03
CA GLU A 82 12.38 8.45 15.81
C GLU A 82 13.20 8.02 14.61
N SER A 83 12.83 6.92 13.98
CA SER A 83 13.58 6.42 12.83
C SER A 83 13.47 7.38 11.66
N PRO A 84 14.53 7.55 10.89
CA PRO A 84 14.43 8.34 9.68
C PRO A 84 13.50 7.74 8.63
N LEU A 85 13.11 6.47 8.81
CA LEU A 85 12.19 5.83 7.87
C LEU A 85 10.72 6.03 8.26
N TYR A 86 10.47 6.60 9.44
CA TYR A 86 9.11 6.65 9.96
C TYR A 86 8.16 7.43 9.05
N GLU A 87 8.60 8.57 8.54
CA GLU A 87 7.73 9.40 7.71
C GLU A 87 7.39 8.69 6.39
N ASP A 88 8.35 7.99 5.82
CA ASP A 88 8.08 7.25 4.59
C ASP A 88 7.13 6.11 4.85
N TRP A 89 7.31 5.41 5.96
CA TRP A 89 6.40 4.34 6.34
C TRP A 89 5.00 4.90 6.56
N LEU A 90 4.90 6.02 7.26
CA LEU A 90 3.62 6.62 7.58
C LEU A 90 2.87 7.02 6.31
N SER A 91 3.57 7.61 5.33
CA SER A 91 2.94 7.98 4.08
C SER A 91 2.38 6.78 3.35
N CYS A 92 3.16 5.71 3.28
CA CYS A 92 2.69 4.51 2.59
C CYS A 92 1.57 3.81 3.33
N ASN A 93 1.66 3.75 4.65
CA ASN A 93 0.61 3.14 5.45
C ASN A 93 -0.70 3.89 5.24
N THR A 94 -0.62 5.21 5.26
CA THR A 94 -1.81 6.04 5.08
C THR A 94 -2.38 5.87 3.68
N MET A 95 -1.52 5.77 2.68
CA MET A 95 -1.97 5.55 1.31
C MET A 95 -2.72 4.23 1.19
N VAL A 96 -2.17 3.16 1.75
CA VAL A 96 -2.83 1.85 1.67
C VAL A 96 -4.15 1.87 2.43
N ILE A 97 -4.20 2.52 3.58
CA ILE A 97 -5.44 2.66 4.33
C ILE A 97 -6.49 3.38 3.47
N SER A 98 -6.10 4.45 2.80
CA SER A 98 -7.03 5.20 1.97
C SER A 98 -7.55 4.35 0.82
N TRP A 99 -6.68 3.59 0.20
CA TRP A 99 -7.10 2.70 -0.88
C TRP A 99 -8.09 1.65 -0.38
N MET A 100 -7.87 1.12 0.82
CA MET A 100 -8.78 0.11 1.36
C MET A 100 -10.13 0.74 1.70
N ILE A 101 -10.13 1.92 2.30
CA ILE A 101 -11.39 2.59 2.62
C ILE A 101 -12.18 2.90 1.35
N ASN A 102 -11.49 3.29 0.29
CA ASN A 102 -12.17 3.60 -0.97
C ASN A 102 -12.73 2.36 -1.66
N SER A 103 -12.33 1.19 -1.23
CA SER A 103 -12.74 -0.06 -1.86
C SER A 103 -13.77 -0.83 -1.05
N VAL A 104 -14.34 -0.22 -0.01
CA VAL A 104 -15.38 -0.88 0.79
C VAL A 104 -16.63 -0.01 0.79
N HIS A 105 -17.77 -0.64 1.01
CA HIS A 105 -19.02 0.10 1.10
C HIS A 105 -19.00 0.96 2.37
N VAL A 106 -19.75 2.04 2.35
CA VAL A 106 -19.74 2.98 3.46
C VAL A 106 -20.10 2.32 4.78
N ASP A 107 -21.00 1.33 4.73
CA ASP A 107 -21.38 0.64 5.96
C ASP A 107 -20.22 -0.15 6.54
N VAL A 108 -19.33 -0.64 5.69
CA VAL A 108 -18.17 -1.39 6.14
C VAL A 108 -17.11 -0.42 6.66
N SER A 109 -16.94 0.71 5.97
CA SER A 109 -15.88 1.62 6.33
C SER A 109 -16.08 2.17 7.74
N SER A 110 -17.32 2.31 8.19
CA SER A 110 -17.54 2.83 9.54
C SER A 110 -17.00 1.88 10.61
N SER A 111 -16.88 0.59 10.31
CA SER A 111 -16.33 -0.37 11.26
C SER A 111 -14.82 -0.37 11.33
N ILE A 112 -14.16 0.15 10.31
CA ILE A 112 -12.71 0.06 10.23
C ILE A 112 -12.04 1.43 10.22
N MET A 113 -12.84 2.48 10.27
CA MET A 113 -12.34 3.84 10.07
C MET A 113 -11.26 4.24 11.08
N TYR A 114 -11.29 3.67 12.27
CA TYR A 114 -10.36 4.05 13.31
C TYR A 114 -9.15 3.15 13.45
N CYS A 115 -8.99 2.17 12.56
CA CYS A 115 -7.78 1.36 12.56
C CYS A 115 -6.59 2.25 12.19
N GLN A 116 -5.48 2.07 12.84
CA GLN A 116 -4.35 2.95 12.66
C GLN A 116 -3.33 2.46 11.66
N THR A 117 -3.30 1.17 11.39
CA THR A 117 -2.38 0.66 10.37
C THR A 117 -3.17 -0.14 9.34
N ALA A 118 -2.59 -0.23 8.16
CA ALA A 118 -3.21 -1.03 7.11
C ALA A 118 -3.30 -2.49 7.54
N ARG A 119 -2.30 -2.97 8.26
CA ARG A 119 -2.31 -4.34 8.76
C ARG A 119 -3.49 -4.56 9.72
N GLU A 120 -3.68 -3.65 10.64
CA GLU A 120 -4.77 -3.75 11.59
C GLU A 120 -6.12 -3.73 10.86
N MET A 121 -6.26 -2.87 9.88
CA MET A 121 -7.48 -2.77 9.09
C MET A 121 -7.75 -4.06 8.33
N TRP A 122 -6.70 -4.64 7.74
CA TRP A 122 -6.84 -5.89 6.98
C TRP A 122 -7.30 -7.03 7.88
N LEU A 123 -6.69 -7.12 9.06
CA LEU A 123 -7.06 -8.16 10.01
C LEU A 123 -8.47 -7.96 10.55
N GLU A 124 -8.88 -6.72 10.72
CA GLU A 124 -10.23 -6.46 11.19
C GLU A 124 -11.26 -6.87 10.13
N LEU A 125 -10.99 -6.60 8.86
CA LEU A 125 -11.89 -7.01 7.80
C LEU A 125 -11.98 -8.53 7.72
N GLN A 126 -10.86 -9.21 7.90
CA GLN A 126 -10.83 -10.65 7.90
C GLN A 126 -11.67 -11.19 9.05
N LYS A 127 -11.53 -10.61 10.23
CA LYS A 127 -12.26 -11.04 11.38
C LYS A 127 -13.76 -10.84 11.18
N LEU A 128 -14.14 -9.72 10.59
CA LEU A 128 -15.57 -9.42 10.42
C LEU A 128 -16.23 -10.28 9.37
N PHE A 129 -15.53 -10.62 8.30
CA PHE A 129 -16.21 -11.16 7.13
C PHE A 129 -15.75 -12.53 6.66
N SER A 130 -14.61 -13.02 7.10
CA SER A 130 -14.14 -14.30 6.59
C SER A 130 -14.87 -15.47 7.20
N GLN A 131 -15.46 -15.28 8.36
CA GLN A 131 -16.06 -16.38 9.01
C GLN A 131 -17.28 -16.88 8.39
N GLY A 132 -17.94 -16.08 7.62
CA GLY A 132 -19.17 -16.52 7.02
C GLY A 132 -19.00 -17.56 6.01
N SER A 133 -17.82 -17.88 5.61
CA SER A 133 -17.70 -18.87 4.62
C SER A 133 -17.45 -20.12 5.26
N GLY A 134 -17.65 -20.36 6.03
CA GLY A 134 -17.36 -21.54 6.42
C GLY A 134 -17.90 -22.55 6.58
N PRO A 135 -17.93 -22.60 6.66
CA PRO A 135 -18.09 -23.52 6.79
C PRO A 135 -18.64 -23.97 6.93
N LYS A 136 -18.73 -23.65 7.03
CA LYS A 136 -18.93 -23.98 7.02
C LYS A 136 -18.98 -24.75 6.93
N ILE A 137 -18.91 -25.02 7.04
CA ILE A 137 -18.74 -25.78 7.00
C ILE A 137 -18.65 -26.31 7.53
N TYR A 138 -18.76 -26.26 7.81
CA TYR A 138 -18.49 -26.88 8.24
C TYR A 138 -18.64 -27.22 8.93
N ASN A 139 -19.02 -27.26 9.06
CA ASN A 139 -19.10 -27.74 9.58
C ASN A 139 -19.17 -28.13 10.02
N LEU A 140 -19.44 -27.99 10.06
CA LEU A 140 -19.41 -28.49 10.37
C LEU A 140 -19.45 -28.98 10.99
N GLN A 141 -19.64 -29.01 11.19
CA GLN A 141 -19.57 -29.49 11.60
C GLN A 141 -19.72 -29.89 12.00
N LYS A 142 -19.94 -29.83 12.29
CA LYS A 142 -19.97 -30.32 12.46
C LYS A 142 -20.18 -30.67 12.55
#